data_a0ad7b91e1cad2709128d767dd40ec98
#
_entry.id   a0ad7b91e1cad2709128d767dd40ec98
#
_cell.length_a   1.000
_cell.length_b   1.000
_cell.length_c   1.000
_cell.angle_alpha   90.00
_cell.angle_beta   90.00
_cell.angle_gamma   90.00
#
_symmetry.space_group_name_H-M   'P 1'
#
loop_
_entity.id
_entity.type
_entity.pdbx_description
1 polymer ?
#
loop_
_entity_poly.entity_id
_entity_poly.type
_entity_poly.pdbx_seq_one_letter_code
_entity_poly.pdbx_strand_id
1 'polypeptide(L)'
;MVAKKQTSLSKIQRKISISQIVLIISLSIILAALGILINIRYERDKIDTNLKNISETIATSPLLIEHDTQNNTATEQESLVNYLDSLKKSLYGVDVISIVNKNNQRFYHTNHSLIGTTFNGEQPNFLSSEKNFYIVNTNGRSGKQRRAYSA
;
A
#
# COMPACT_ATOMS: atom_id res chain seq x y z
N MET A 1 11.62 21.18 68.47
CA MET A 1 11.03 19.95 67.85
C MET A 1 10.21 20.24 66.57
N VAL A 2 9.72 21.41 66.33
CA VAL A 2 8.87 21.81 65.18
C VAL A 2 9.62 21.87 63.85
N ALA A 3 10.87 22.36 63.78
CA ALA A 3 11.65 22.51 62.56
C ALA A 3 11.97 21.20 61.83
N LYS A 4 12.17 20.10 62.58
CA LYS A 4 12.49 18.76 62.02
C LYS A 4 11.29 18.11 61.33
N LYS A 5 10.05 18.47 61.73
CA LYS A 5 8.79 17.97 61.16
C LYS A 5 8.47 18.69 59.85
N GLN A 6 8.82 19.97 59.73
CA GLN A 6 8.58 20.79 58.53
C GLN A 6 9.49 20.41 57.35
N THR A 7 10.77 20.04 57.62
CA THR A 7 11.71 19.54 56.62
C THR A 7 11.35 18.14 56.07
N SER A 8 10.69 17.31 56.89
CA SER A 8 10.20 15.99 56.48
C SER A 8 9.00 16.11 55.52
N LEU A 9 8.04 16.97 55.81
CA LEU A 9 6.87 17.23 54.96
C LEU A 9 7.25 17.77 53.57
N SER A 10 8.19 18.71 53.53
CA SER A 10 8.66 19.24 52.24
C SER A 10 9.38 18.19 51.36
N LYS A 11 10.11 17.26 51.94
CA LYS A 11 10.72 16.13 51.23
C LYS A 11 9.69 15.17 50.65
N ILE A 12 8.62 14.89 51.38
CA ILE A 12 7.52 14.02 50.96
C ILE A 12 6.75 14.68 49.79
N GLN A 13 6.40 15.96 49.90
CA GLN A 13 5.75 16.72 48.85
C GLN A 13 6.56 16.74 47.56
N ARG A 14 7.89 16.99 47.65
CA ARG A 14 8.78 16.94 46.52
C ARG A 14 8.83 15.58 45.82
N LYS A 15 8.86 14.48 46.57
CA LYS A 15 8.83 13.12 46.02
C LYS A 15 7.52 12.83 45.28
N ILE A 16 6.37 13.26 45.85
CA ILE A 16 5.06 13.11 45.22
C ILE A 16 5.00 13.90 43.94
N SER A 17 5.44 15.15 43.92
CA SER A 17 5.46 15.99 42.72
C SER A 17 6.36 15.41 41.62
N ILE A 18 7.54 14.90 41.97
CA ILE A 18 8.42 14.23 40.99
C ILE A 18 7.75 12.98 40.42
N SER A 19 7.13 12.15 41.27
CA SER A 19 6.42 10.96 40.80
C SER A 19 5.26 11.30 39.86
N GLN A 20 4.50 12.36 40.14
CA GLN A 20 3.42 12.83 39.27
C GLN A 20 3.96 13.31 37.91
N ILE A 21 5.07 14.09 37.87
CA ILE A 21 5.70 14.55 36.66
C ILE A 21 6.18 13.35 35.81
N VAL A 22 6.85 12.37 36.42
CA VAL A 22 7.31 11.17 35.72
C VAL A 22 6.12 10.38 35.13
N LEU A 23 5.04 10.25 35.88
CA LEU A 23 3.82 9.57 35.42
C LEU A 23 3.19 10.29 34.23
N ILE A 24 3.09 11.62 34.26
CA ILE A 24 2.54 12.41 33.16
C ILE A 24 3.41 12.27 31.92
N ILE A 25 4.74 12.34 32.05
CA ILE A 25 5.67 12.19 30.93
C ILE A 25 5.56 10.79 30.32
N SER A 26 5.53 9.75 31.17
CA SER A 26 5.43 8.37 30.67
C SER A 26 4.10 8.12 29.93
N LEU A 27 3.00 8.63 30.46
CA LEU A 27 1.69 8.54 29.82
C LEU A 27 1.67 9.27 28.46
N SER A 28 2.27 10.45 28.40
CA SER A 28 2.37 11.24 27.17
C SER A 28 3.17 10.52 26.08
N ILE A 29 4.26 9.85 26.45
CA ILE A 29 5.08 9.05 25.52
C ILE A 29 4.27 7.86 24.97
N ILE A 30 3.53 7.15 25.85
CA ILE A 30 2.68 6.03 25.47
C ILE A 30 1.60 6.49 24.49
N LEU A 31 0.91 7.59 24.77
CA LEU A 31 -0.13 8.13 23.90
C LEU A 31 0.43 8.57 22.54
N ALA A 32 1.60 9.20 22.53
CA ALA A 32 2.27 9.58 21.28
C ALA A 32 2.64 8.33 20.45
N ALA A 33 3.18 7.29 21.06
CA ALA A 33 3.52 6.05 20.38
C ALA A 33 2.27 5.36 19.80
N LEU A 34 1.17 5.31 20.54
CA LEU A 34 -0.11 4.78 20.05
C LEU A 34 -0.65 5.60 18.87
N GLY A 35 -0.58 6.92 18.94
CA GLY A 35 -0.99 7.81 17.85
C GLY A 35 -0.20 7.54 16.57
N ILE A 36 1.11 7.37 16.66
CA ILE A 36 1.97 7.01 15.51
C ILE A 36 1.57 5.66 14.93
N LEU A 37 1.36 4.64 15.76
CA LEU A 37 0.97 3.31 15.30
C LEU A 37 -0.39 3.30 14.58
N ILE A 38 -1.37 4.04 15.11
CA ILE A 38 -2.69 4.18 14.48
C ILE A 38 -2.55 4.89 13.13
N ASN A 39 -1.78 5.97 13.07
CA ASN A 39 -1.57 6.70 11.81
C ASN A 39 -0.90 5.84 10.73
N ILE A 40 0.12 5.05 11.08
CA ILE A 40 0.78 4.13 10.15
C ILE A 40 -0.19 3.09 9.61
N ARG A 41 -1.07 2.53 10.46
CA ARG A 41 -2.11 1.58 10.01
C ARG A 41 -3.11 2.24 9.09
N TYR A 42 -3.60 3.40 9.44
CA TYR A 42 -4.56 4.16 8.63
C TYR A 42 -4.02 4.49 7.23
N GLU A 43 -2.77 4.98 7.14
CA GLU A 43 -2.14 5.27 5.85
C GLU A 43 -1.95 4.00 5.01
N ARG A 44 -1.62 2.87 5.63
CA ARG A 44 -1.51 1.59 4.94
C ARG A 44 -2.84 1.12 4.38
N ASP A 45 -3.91 1.16 5.18
CA ASP A 45 -5.24 0.75 4.76
C ASP A 45 -5.77 1.63 3.61
N LYS A 46 -5.45 2.93 3.64
CA LYS A 46 -5.76 3.87 2.57
C LYS A 46 -5.04 3.52 1.26
N ILE A 47 -3.74 3.19 1.35
CA ILE A 47 -2.97 2.74 0.18
C ILE A 47 -3.57 1.45 -0.38
N ASP A 48 -3.93 0.49 0.46
CA ASP A 48 -4.52 -0.79 0.04
C ASP A 48 -5.85 -0.60 -0.66
N THR A 49 -6.71 0.22 -0.10
CA THR A 49 -8.01 0.56 -0.71
C THR A 49 -7.82 1.24 -2.07
N ASN A 50 -6.88 2.17 -2.18
CA ASN A 50 -6.56 2.80 -3.46
C ASN A 50 -6.04 1.80 -4.49
N LEU A 51 -5.08 0.96 -4.13
CA LEU A 51 -4.52 -0.06 -5.02
C LEU A 51 -5.60 -1.04 -5.47
N LYS A 52 -6.51 -1.44 -4.56
CA LYS A 52 -7.65 -2.28 -4.89
C LYS A 52 -8.53 -1.61 -5.95
N ASN A 53 -9.01 -0.41 -5.68
CA ASN A 53 -9.91 0.31 -6.58
C ASN A 53 -9.28 0.52 -7.97
N ILE A 54 -8.01 0.88 -8.01
CA ILE A 54 -7.28 1.07 -9.28
C ILE A 54 -7.18 -0.25 -10.04
N SER A 55 -6.76 -1.34 -9.39
CA SER A 55 -6.58 -2.63 -10.07
C SER A 55 -7.89 -3.21 -10.56
N GLU A 56 -8.97 -3.12 -9.78
CA GLU A 56 -10.30 -3.54 -10.17
C GLU A 56 -10.85 -2.68 -11.34
N THR A 57 -10.68 -1.36 -11.28
CA THR A 57 -11.09 -0.46 -12.37
C THR A 57 -10.38 -0.78 -13.68
N ILE A 58 -9.09 -1.09 -13.63
CA ILE A 58 -8.33 -1.50 -14.80
C ILE A 58 -8.82 -2.86 -15.30
N ALA A 59 -8.93 -3.86 -14.43
CA ALA A 59 -9.33 -5.22 -14.81
C ALA A 59 -10.74 -5.29 -15.41
N THR A 60 -11.67 -4.46 -14.94
CA THR A 60 -13.04 -4.40 -15.44
C THR A 60 -13.24 -3.40 -16.58
N SER A 61 -12.18 -2.79 -17.08
CA SER A 61 -12.26 -1.83 -18.19
C SER A 61 -12.76 -2.52 -19.46
N PRO A 62 -13.84 -2.02 -20.09
CA PRO A 62 -14.35 -2.60 -21.34
C PRO A 62 -13.30 -2.70 -22.44
N LEU A 63 -12.37 -1.72 -22.51
CA LEU A 63 -11.27 -1.72 -23.48
C LEU A 63 -10.34 -2.93 -23.31
N LEU A 64 -10.11 -3.41 -22.09
CA LEU A 64 -9.28 -4.60 -21.85
C LEU A 64 -10.03 -5.89 -22.14
N ILE A 65 -11.32 -5.95 -21.79
CA ILE A 65 -12.17 -7.13 -22.01
C ILE A 65 -12.35 -7.35 -23.53
N GLU A 66 -12.61 -6.29 -24.26
CA GLU A 66 -12.77 -6.35 -25.72
C GLU A 66 -11.46 -6.75 -26.41
N HIS A 67 -10.33 -6.28 -25.88
CA HIS A 67 -9.01 -6.58 -26.43
C HIS A 67 -8.57 -8.04 -26.20
N ASP A 68 -8.99 -8.71 -25.11
CA ASP A 68 -8.68 -10.14 -24.86
C ASP A 68 -9.47 -11.07 -25.79
N THR A 69 -10.57 -10.61 -26.38
CA THR A 69 -11.50 -11.43 -27.18
C THR A 69 -11.27 -11.34 -28.69
N GLN A 70 -10.50 -10.38 -29.18
CA GLN A 70 -10.33 -10.15 -30.61
C GLN A 70 -8.87 -10.28 -31.08
N ASN A 71 -8.65 -10.68 -32.35
CA ASN A 71 -7.36 -10.58 -33.03
C ASN A 71 -7.09 -9.09 -33.33
N ASN A 72 -6.48 -8.41 -32.38
CA ASN A 72 -6.31 -6.97 -32.41
C ASN A 72 -5.35 -6.51 -33.51
N THR A 73 -5.72 -5.45 -34.18
CA THR A 73 -4.85 -4.73 -35.10
C THR A 73 -3.76 -3.97 -34.34
N ALA A 74 -2.62 -3.70 -34.97
CA ALA A 74 -1.52 -2.93 -34.37
C ALA A 74 -2.00 -1.54 -33.87
N THR A 75 -2.98 -0.95 -34.53
CA THR A 75 -3.55 0.36 -34.18
C THR A 75 -4.35 0.32 -32.88
N GLU A 76 -5.10 -0.76 -32.64
CA GLU A 76 -5.88 -0.94 -31.40
C GLU A 76 -4.96 -1.16 -30.21
N GLN A 77 -3.88 -1.92 -30.41
CA GLN A 77 -2.87 -2.11 -29.37
C GLN A 77 -2.17 -0.80 -28.99
N GLU A 78 -1.83 0.04 -29.98
CA GLU A 78 -1.24 1.36 -29.73
C GLU A 78 -2.21 2.28 -28.96
N SER A 79 -3.48 2.29 -29.32
CA SER A 79 -4.52 3.06 -28.63
C SER A 79 -4.66 2.66 -27.17
N LEU A 80 -4.63 1.38 -26.89
CA LEU A 80 -4.71 0.85 -25.53
C LEU A 80 -3.46 1.20 -24.70
N VAL A 81 -2.27 1.09 -25.29
CA VAL A 81 -1.01 1.48 -24.64
C VAL A 81 -1.07 2.96 -24.27
N ASN A 82 -1.49 3.82 -25.19
CA ASN A 82 -1.62 5.27 -24.96
C ASN A 82 -2.64 5.60 -23.88
N TYR A 83 -3.76 4.87 -23.82
CA TYR A 83 -4.75 5.00 -22.75
C TYR A 83 -4.16 4.65 -21.40
N LEU A 84 -3.50 3.49 -21.27
CA LEU A 84 -2.91 3.02 -20.02
C LEU A 84 -1.74 3.91 -19.55
N ASP A 85 -0.96 4.46 -20.45
CA ASP A 85 0.07 5.45 -20.16
C ASP A 85 -0.52 6.75 -19.60
N SER A 86 -1.61 7.21 -20.19
CA SER A 86 -2.34 8.39 -19.72
C SER A 86 -2.96 8.15 -18.35
N LEU A 87 -3.54 6.98 -18.15
CA LEU A 87 -4.08 6.55 -16.86
C LEU A 87 -2.96 6.51 -15.81
N LYS A 88 -1.83 5.88 -16.11
CA LYS A 88 -0.68 5.81 -15.21
C LYS A 88 -0.19 7.20 -14.79
N LYS A 89 -0.14 8.16 -15.69
CA LYS A 89 0.26 9.55 -15.39
C LYS A 89 -0.70 10.24 -14.42
N SER A 90 -1.98 9.89 -14.46
CA SER A 90 -3.00 10.45 -13.55
C SER A 90 -3.02 9.81 -12.17
N LEU A 91 -2.43 8.62 -12.00
CA LEU A 91 -2.43 7.86 -10.77
C LEU A 91 -1.26 8.25 -9.87
N TYR A 92 -1.57 8.89 -8.75
CA TYR A 92 -0.56 9.25 -7.75
C TYR A 92 -0.13 8.02 -6.95
N GLY A 93 1.19 7.84 -6.78
CA GLY A 93 1.75 6.76 -5.95
C GLY A 93 1.73 5.38 -6.58
N VAL A 94 1.36 5.26 -7.86
CA VAL A 94 1.46 4.02 -8.64
C VAL A 94 2.68 4.10 -9.54
N ASP A 95 3.69 3.29 -9.27
CA ASP A 95 4.94 3.28 -10.05
C ASP A 95 4.82 2.43 -11.30
N VAL A 96 4.19 1.26 -11.18
CA VAL A 96 4.12 0.25 -12.23
C VAL A 96 2.69 -0.27 -12.39
N ILE A 97 2.24 -0.32 -13.64
CA ILE A 97 1.08 -1.10 -14.08
C ILE A 97 1.62 -2.18 -15.02
N SER A 98 1.21 -3.41 -14.79
CA SER A 98 1.51 -4.56 -15.65
C SER A 98 0.25 -5.38 -15.84
N ILE A 99 -0.11 -5.62 -17.10
CA ILE A 99 -1.24 -6.46 -17.47
C ILE A 99 -0.69 -7.70 -18.15
N VAL A 100 -1.15 -8.85 -17.69
CA VAL A 100 -0.66 -10.16 -18.11
C VAL A 100 -1.86 -10.96 -18.62
N ASN A 101 -1.74 -11.56 -19.79
CA ASN A 101 -2.77 -12.42 -20.33
C ASN A 101 -2.73 -13.82 -19.71
N LYS A 102 -3.70 -14.69 -20.03
CA LYS A 102 -3.80 -16.08 -19.57
C LYS A 102 -2.60 -16.98 -19.92
N ASN A 103 -1.77 -16.54 -20.88
CA ASN A 103 -0.54 -17.25 -21.30
C ASN A 103 0.70 -16.71 -20.57
N ASN A 104 0.54 -15.94 -19.50
CA ASN A 104 1.61 -15.26 -18.76
C ASN A 104 2.46 -14.29 -19.61
N GLN A 105 1.96 -13.81 -20.73
CA GLN A 105 2.64 -12.76 -21.51
C GLN A 105 2.18 -11.39 -21.05
N ARG A 106 3.13 -10.48 -20.90
CA ARG A 106 2.84 -9.08 -20.60
C ARG A 106 2.24 -8.40 -21.82
N PHE A 107 0.99 -8.13 -21.69
CA PHE A 107 0.20 -7.42 -22.69
C PHE A 107 0.44 -5.90 -22.61
N TYR A 108 0.62 -5.39 -21.38
CA TYR A 108 1.04 -4.04 -21.11
C TYR A 108 2.01 -4.03 -19.92
N HIS A 109 2.94 -3.09 -19.97
CA HIS A 109 3.81 -2.76 -18.85
C HIS A 109 4.24 -1.30 -18.97
N THR A 110 4.29 -0.55 -17.84
CA THR A 110 4.74 0.83 -17.79
C THR A 110 6.15 1.03 -18.38
N ASN A 111 7.03 0.03 -18.24
CA ASN A 111 8.24 -0.06 -19.03
C ASN A 111 7.93 -0.86 -20.31
N HIS A 112 7.76 -0.16 -21.44
CA HIS A 112 7.35 -0.73 -22.71
C HIS A 112 8.30 -1.80 -23.25
N SER A 113 9.59 -1.80 -22.85
CA SER A 113 10.54 -2.85 -23.25
C SER A 113 10.18 -4.24 -22.73
N LEU A 114 9.26 -4.32 -21.77
CA LEU A 114 8.77 -5.57 -21.21
C LEU A 114 7.46 -6.07 -21.85
N ILE A 115 6.83 -5.29 -22.72
CA ILE A 115 5.62 -5.72 -23.44
C ILE A 115 6.00 -6.92 -24.34
N GLY A 116 5.14 -7.95 -24.37
CA GLY A 116 5.36 -9.19 -25.08
C GLY A 116 6.26 -10.20 -24.36
N THR A 117 6.94 -9.82 -23.27
CA THR A 117 7.78 -10.75 -22.50
C THR A 117 6.96 -11.58 -21.52
N THR A 118 7.45 -12.76 -21.18
CA THR A 118 6.80 -13.63 -20.18
C THR A 118 6.94 -13.05 -18.78
N PHE A 119 5.86 -13.09 -18.00
CA PHE A 119 5.87 -12.77 -16.58
C PHE A 119 6.28 -14.00 -15.77
N ASN A 120 7.43 -13.92 -15.12
CA ASN A 120 8.00 -15.02 -14.32
C ASN A 120 7.88 -14.76 -12.79
N GLY A 121 7.04 -13.82 -12.38
CA GLY A 121 6.79 -13.52 -10.98
C GLY A 121 5.76 -14.45 -10.36
N GLU A 122 5.75 -14.55 -9.03
CA GLU A 122 4.68 -15.23 -8.31
C GLU A 122 3.36 -14.49 -8.55
N GLN A 123 2.34 -15.22 -8.97
CA GLN A 123 0.97 -14.75 -9.12
C GLN A 123 0.06 -15.45 -8.12
N PRO A 124 -0.94 -14.77 -7.57
CA PRO A 124 -2.00 -15.42 -6.85
C PRO A 124 -2.77 -16.37 -7.76
N ASN A 125 -3.16 -17.54 -7.23
CA ASN A 125 -3.99 -18.46 -7.99
C ASN A 125 -5.46 -18.04 -7.89
N PHE A 126 -5.93 -17.26 -8.86
CA PHE A 126 -7.32 -16.81 -8.94
C PHE A 126 -8.30 -17.96 -9.22
N LEU A 127 -7.86 -19.02 -9.91
CA LEU A 127 -8.72 -20.17 -10.27
C LEU A 127 -9.15 -21.01 -9.06
N SER A 128 -8.36 -21.03 -8.00
CA SER A 128 -8.62 -21.82 -6.79
C SER A 128 -9.24 -21.00 -5.64
N SER A 129 -9.50 -19.74 -5.84
CA SER A 129 -9.95 -18.81 -4.80
C SER A 129 -11.22 -18.08 -5.24
N GLU A 130 -12.15 -17.89 -4.31
CA GLU A 130 -13.32 -17.02 -4.51
C GLU A 130 -12.97 -15.53 -4.57
N LYS A 131 -11.67 -15.21 -4.37
CA LYS A 131 -11.22 -13.82 -4.33
C LYS A 131 -10.67 -13.39 -5.68
N ASN A 132 -11.23 -12.34 -6.23
CA ASN A 132 -10.76 -11.70 -7.47
C ASN A 132 -9.68 -10.63 -7.21
N PHE A 133 -9.19 -10.54 -5.98
CA PHE A 133 -8.26 -9.49 -5.59
C PHE A 133 -7.30 -9.95 -4.49
N TYR A 134 -6.02 -9.59 -4.62
CA TYR A 134 -4.96 -9.84 -3.63
C TYR A 134 -4.04 -8.64 -3.47
N ILE A 135 -3.63 -8.37 -2.22
CA ILE A 135 -2.53 -7.45 -1.94
C ILE A 135 -1.41 -8.21 -1.25
N VAL A 136 -0.20 -8.07 -1.79
CA VAL A 136 1.00 -8.71 -1.23
C VAL A 136 2.15 -7.73 -1.09
N ASN A 137 2.96 -7.93 -0.05
CA ASN A 137 4.26 -7.29 0.06
C ASN A 137 5.29 -8.18 -0.61
N THR A 138 6.09 -7.63 -1.50
CA THR A 138 7.13 -8.36 -2.21
C THR A 138 8.40 -7.54 -2.32
N ASN A 139 9.50 -8.20 -2.62
CA ASN A 139 10.76 -7.55 -2.96
C ASN A 139 10.89 -7.51 -4.49
N GLY A 140 10.83 -6.34 -5.06
CA GLY A 140 11.08 -6.11 -6.48
C GLY A 140 12.47 -5.59 -6.75
N ARG A 141 12.79 -5.29 -8.02
CA ARG A 141 14.09 -4.71 -8.41
C ARG A 141 14.37 -3.37 -7.73
N SER A 142 13.35 -2.62 -7.40
CA SER A 142 13.43 -1.31 -6.71
C SER A 142 13.29 -1.40 -5.19
N GLY A 143 13.42 -2.59 -4.60
CA GLY A 143 13.26 -2.81 -3.16
C GLY A 143 11.88 -3.33 -2.75
N LYS A 144 11.46 -3.00 -1.54
CA LYS A 144 10.14 -3.41 -0.99
C LYS A 144 9.03 -2.75 -1.77
N GLN A 145 8.10 -3.56 -2.25
CA GLN A 145 6.95 -3.14 -3.05
C GLN A 145 5.67 -3.69 -2.45
N ARG A 146 4.60 -2.91 -2.58
CA ARG A 146 3.24 -3.37 -2.32
C ARG A 146 2.54 -3.55 -3.65
N ARG A 147 2.05 -4.76 -3.92
CA ARG A 147 1.41 -5.11 -5.20
C ARG A 147 -0.04 -5.47 -4.98
N ALA A 148 -0.90 -4.95 -5.84
CA ALA A 148 -2.27 -5.39 -6.00
C ALA A 148 -2.38 -6.25 -7.26
N TYR A 149 -3.12 -7.33 -7.16
CA TYR A 149 -3.48 -8.21 -8.26
C TYR A 149 -5.00 -8.28 -8.35
N SER A 150 -5.55 -8.13 -9.55
CA SER A 150 -6.96 -8.29 -9.87
C SER A 150 -7.10 -9.15 -11.12
N ALA A 151 -8.13 -10.00 -11.16
CA ALA A 151 -8.51 -10.84 -12.30
C ALA A 151 -9.87 -10.43 -12.82
#